data_a7ed875ea60589772799c081822b8acb
#
_entry.id   a7ed875ea60589772799c081822b8acb
#
_cell.length_a   1.000
_cell.length_b   1.000
_cell.length_c   1.000
_cell.angle_alpha   90.00
_cell.angle_beta   90.00
_cell.angle_gamma   90.00
#
_symmetry.space_group_name_H-M   'P 1'
#
loop_
_entity.id
_entity.type
_entity.pdbx_description
1 polymer ?
#
loop_
_entity_poly.entity_id
_entity_poly.type
_entity_poly.pdbx_seq_one_letter_code
_entity_poly.pdbx_strand_id
1 'polypeptide(L)'
;ELCLHCHNYIIKQHPWIQKEHEYFNTNTPTPWSKVNYLAEHVLFNHQRHINKNISCQQCHGEVQNLHRLPHKVWYMEECITCHFEREVNVDCWLACHS
;
A
#
# COMPACT_ATOMS: atom_id res chain seq x y z
N GLU A 1 3.64 -3.11 -16.06
CA GLU A 1 3.59 -2.02 -17.05
C GLU A 1 3.61 -0.64 -16.39
N LEU A 2 2.73 -0.40 -15.39
CA LEU A 2 2.67 0.89 -14.69
C LEU A 2 4.01 1.31 -14.09
N CYS A 3 4.73 0.39 -13.47
CA CYS A 3 6.03 0.68 -12.86
C CYS A 3 7.05 1.15 -13.90
N LEU A 4 7.00 0.60 -15.09
CA LEU A 4 7.93 0.90 -16.15
C LEU A 4 7.71 2.26 -16.81
N HIS A 5 6.58 2.92 -16.59
CA HIS A 5 6.39 4.30 -17.04
C HIS A 5 7.47 5.22 -16.47
N CYS A 6 7.85 5.00 -15.22
CA CYS A 6 8.92 5.77 -14.57
C CYS A 6 10.27 5.06 -14.64
N HIS A 7 10.29 3.76 -14.36
CA HIS A 7 11.53 3.00 -14.24
C HIS A 7 12.20 2.65 -15.57
N ASN A 8 11.64 3.00 -16.70
CA ASN A 8 12.36 3.03 -17.96
C ASN A 8 13.46 4.10 -17.97
N TYR A 9 13.33 5.12 -17.13
CA TYR A 9 14.22 6.29 -17.10
C TYR A 9 14.86 6.51 -15.73
N ILE A 10 14.20 6.11 -14.65
CA ILE A 10 14.62 6.36 -13.28
C ILE A 10 15.04 5.04 -12.63
N ILE A 11 16.27 5.01 -12.09
CA ILE A 11 16.85 3.86 -11.38
C ILE A 11 16.79 2.58 -12.24
N LYS A 12 17.00 2.72 -13.53
CA LYS A 12 16.88 1.64 -14.51
C LYS A 12 17.81 0.45 -14.24
N GLN A 13 18.97 0.70 -13.64
CA GLN A 13 20.00 -0.32 -13.42
C GLN A 13 19.82 -1.13 -12.13
N HIS A 14 18.85 -0.78 -11.31
CA HIS A 14 18.60 -1.53 -10.07
C HIS A 14 18.15 -2.97 -10.40
N PRO A 15 18.70 -4.01 -9.71
CA PRO A 15 18.39 -5.41 -10.03
C PRO A 15 16.90 -5.75 -10.03
N TRP A 16 16.14 -5.21 -9.08
CA TRP A 16 14.69 -5.45 -9.02
C TRP A 16 13.94 -4.79 -10.18
N ILE A 17 14.42 -3.63 -10.63
CA ILE A 17 13.84 -2.94 -11.79
C ILE A 17 14.14 -3.70 -13.07
N GLN A 18 15.36 -4.22 -13.21
CA GLN A 18 15.74 -5.06 -14.35
C GLN A 18 14.91 -6.34 -14.40
N LYS A 19 14.62 -6.93 -13.25
CA LYS A 19 13.76 -8.09 -13.15
C LYS A 19 12.33 -7.78 -13.63
N GLU A 20 11.81 -6.60 -13.29
CA GLU A 20 10.50 -6.14 -13.76
C GLU A 20 10.49 -5.97 -15.29
N HIS A 21 11.54 -5.41 -15.88
CA HIS A 21 11.70 -5.33 -17.33
C HIS A 21 11.68 -6.72 -17.98
N GLU A 22 12.33 -7.68 -17.36
CA GLU A 22 12.37 -9.06 -17.86
C GLU A 22 10.98 -9.68 -17.87
N TYR A 23 10.19 -9.51 -16.80
CA TYR A 23 8.81 -9.97 -16.77
C TYR A 23 7.96 -9.31 -17.86
N PHE A 24 8.12 -8.02 -18.07
CA PHE A 24 7.41 -7.28 -19.10
C PHE A 24 7.77 -7.79 -20.50
N ASN A 25 9.07 -7.95 -20.79
CA ASN A 25 9.58 -8.37 -22.10
C ASN A 25 9.16 -9.80 -22.45
N THR A 26 9.02 -10.66 -21.45
CA THR A 26 8.59 -12.05 -21.65
C THR A 26 7.07 -12.23 -21.55
N ASN A 27 6.36 -11.13 -21.40
CA ASN A 27 4.91 -11.11 -21.23
C ASN A 27 4.42 -11.99 -20.07
N THR A 28 5.21 -12.01 -19.00
CA THR A 28 4.94 -12.80 -17.80
C THR A 28 4.44 -11.86 -16.69
N PRO A 29 3.29 -12.15 -16.08
CA PRO A 29 2.82 -11.34 -14.94
C PRO A 29 3.82 -11.40 -13.78
N THR A 30 4.06 -10.24 -13.16
CA THR A 30 4.94 -10.16 -11.98
C THR A 30 4.35 -10.96 -10.82
N PRO A 31 5.08 -11.92 -10.24
CA PRO A 31 4.57 -12.74 -9.13
C PRO A 31 4.63 -11.98 -7.79
N TRP A 32 3.70 -11.07 -7.58
CA TRP A 32 3.64 -10.26 -6.36
C TRP A 32 3.30 -11.12 -5.14
N SER A 33 4.00 -10.85 -4.03
CA SER A 33 3.67 -11.43 -2.74
C SER A 33 2.81 -10.46 -1.94
N LYS A 34 1.61 -10.86 -1.59
CA LYS A 34 0.71 -10.04 -0.78
C LYS A 34 1.16 -10.09 0.68
N VAL A 35 1.44 -8.93 1.27
CA VAL A 35 1.90 -8.83 2.66
C VAL A 35 0.90 -8.12 3.56
N ASN A 36 0.05 -7.26 3.02
CA ASN A 36 -1.02 -6.60 3.75
C ASN A 36 -2.37 -7.12 3.25
N TYR A 37 -3.23 -7.51 4.19
CA TYR A 37 -4.52 -8.11 3.89
C TYR A 37 -5.63 -7.22 4.42
N LEU A 38 -6.44 -6.73 3.50
CA LEU A 38 -7.62 -5.94 3.78
C LEU A 38 -8.81 -6.67 3.17
N ALA A 39 -9.97 -6.63 3.85
CA ALA A 39 -11.18 -7.25 3.31
C ALA A 39 -11.55 -6.63 1.96
N GLU A 40 -11.98 -7.45 1.00
CA GLU A 40 -12.24 -7.02 -0.38
C GLU A 40 -13.28 -5.90 -0.50
N HIS A 41 -14.23 -5.85 0.40
CA HIS A 41 -15.29 -4.85 0.42
C HIS A 41 -14.88 -3.54 1.09
N VAL A 42 -13.65 -3.43 1.55
CA VAL A 42 -13.11 -2.21 2.20
C VAL A 42 -12.34 -1.40 1.17
N LEU A 43 -12.66 -0.12 1.12
CA LEU A 43 -11.97 0.85 0.27
C LEU A 43 -10.98 1.65 1.11
N PHE A 44 -9.72 1.64 0.72
CA PHE A 44 -8.67 2.40 1.39
C PHE A 44 -7.92 3.27 0.37
N ASN A 45 -7.67 4.51 0.75
CA ASN A 45 -6.94 5.45 -0.09
C ASN A 45 -5.81 6.10 0.72
N HIS A 46 -4.60 5.76 0.38
CA HIS A 46 -3.39 6.34 1.00
C HIS A 46 -3.32 7.86 0.86
N GLN A 47 -3.70 8.38 -0.29
CA GLN A 47 -3.59 9.82 -0.57
C GLN A 47 -4.33 10.67 0.46
N ARG A 48 -5.53 10.26 0.85
CA ARG A 48 -6.32 10.99 1.84
C ARG A 48 -5.63 11.01 3.21
N HIS A 49 -4.98 9.92 3.57
CA HIS A 49 -4.25 9.82 4.84
C HIS A 49 -2.97 10.65 4.83
N ILE A 50 -2.22 10.58 3.74
CA ILE A 50 -1.00 11.36 3.57
C ILE A 50 -1.31 12.86 3.56
N ASN A 51 -2.38 13.28 2.90
CA ASN A 51 -2.79 14.67 2.84
C ASN A 51 -3.21 15.26 4.20
N LYS A 52 -3.51 14.39 5.16
CA LYS A 52 -3.80 14.78 6.55
C LYS A 52 -2.58 14.67 7.46
N ASN A 53 -1.38 14.59 6.88
CA ASN A 53 -0.11 14.51 7.60
C ASN A 53 0.01 13.28 8.51
N ILE A 54 -0.63 12.18 8.14
CA ILE A 54 -0.49 10.91 8.84
C ILE A 54 0.76 10.23 8.30
N SER A 55 1.70 9.94 9.19
CA SER A 55 2.95 9.30 8.78
C SER A 55 2.76 7.81 8.49
N CYS A 56 3.60 7.27 7.62
CA CYS A 56 3.60 5.84 7.31
C CYS A 56 3.74 4.99 8.56
N GLN A 57 4.54 5.44 9.52
CA GLN A 57 4.86 4.74 10.75
C GLN A 57 3.67 4.59 11.68
N GLN A 58 2.70 5.48 11.62
CA GLN A 58 1.49 5.37 12.46
C GLN A 58 0.68 4.11 12.19
N CYS A 59 0.73 3.61 10.96
CA CYS A 59 0.02 2.39 10.57
C CYS A 59 0.95 1.19 10.42
N HIS A 60 2.12 1.42 9.86
CA HIS A 60 3.05 0.36 9.46
C HIS A 60 4.25 0.16 10.41
N GLY A 61 4.41 1.02 11.43
CA GLY A 61 5.59 0.99 12.31
C GLY A 61 6.85 1.47 11.58
N GLU A 62 8.01 1.04 12.02
CA GLU A 62 9.32 1.49 11.53
C GLU A 62 9.70 0.86 10.16
N VAL A 63 8.81 0.97 9.18
CA VAL A 63 8.99 0.32 7.86
C VAL A 63 10.18 0.84 7.08
N GLN A 64 10.62 2.08 7.34
CA GLN A 64 11.78 2.66 6.67
C GLN A 64 13.08 1.91 6.93
N ASN A 65 13.13 1.11 8.01
CA ASN A 65 14.29 0.31 8.40
C ASN A 65 14.16 -1.16 7.94
N LEU A 66 13.11 -1.50 7.22
CA LEU A 66 12.82 -2.87 6.81
C LEU A 66 13.06 -3.06 5.33
N HIS A 67 13.64 -4.20 4.95
CA HIS A 67 13.75 -4.61 3.54
C HIS A 67 12.43 -5.13 2.99
N ARG A 68 11.58 -5.69 3.85
CA ARG A 68 10.27 -6.21 3.51
C ARG A 68 9.27 -5.84 4.58
N LEU A 69 8.04 -5.51 4.16
CA LEU A 69 6.95 -5.31 5.09
C LEU A 69 6.56 -6.66 5.72
N PRO A 70 6.31 -6.71 7.03
CA PRO A 70 5.79 -7.92 7.66
C PRO A 70 4.37 -8.21 7.18
N HIS A 71 3.99 -9.47 7.17
CA HIS A 71 2.62 -9.87 6.90
C HIS A 71 1.69 -9.30 7.96
N LYS A 72 0.63 -8.62 7.52
CA LYS A 72 -0.34 -8.02 8.43
C LYS A 72 -1.75 -8.15 7.87
N VAL A 73 -2.68 -8.55 8.73
CA VAL A 73 -4.12 -8.52 8.45
C VAL A 73 -4.68 -7.28 9.15
N TRP A 74 -5.36 -6.44 8.40
CA TRP A 74 -5.96 -5.21 8.91
C TRP A 74 -7.39 -5.48 9.32
N TYR A 75 -7.70 -5.16 10.58
CA TYR A 75 -9.03 -5.31 11.14
C TYR A 75 -9.70 -3.95 11.27
N MET A 76 -11.03 -3.97 11.24
CA MET A 76 -11.85 -2.77 11.35
C MET A 76 -11.53 -1.94 12.61
N GLU A 77 -11.22 -2.61 13.71
CA GLU A 77 -10.87 -1.96 14.97
C GLU A 77 -9.69 -0.98 14.84
N GLU A 78 -8.67 -1.37 14.09
CA GLU A 78 -7.48 -0.53 13.90
C GLU A 78 -7.81 0.77 13.18
N CYS A 79 -8.68 0.70 12.19
CA CYS A 79 -9.11 1.87 11.42
C CYS A 79 -10.05 2.75 12.25
N ILE A 80 -11.05 2.15 12.88
CA ILE A 80 -12.07 2.85 13.66
C ILE A 80 -11.46 3.57 14.87
N THR A 81 -10.52 2.96 15.56
CA THR A 81 -9.87 3.56 16.72
C THR A 81 -9.25 4.91 16.37
N CYS A 82 -8.47 4.96 15.30
CA CYS A 82 -7.85 6.19 14.85
C CYS A 82 -8.87 7.21 14.34
N HIS A 83 -9.86 6.76 13.56
CA HIS A 83 -10.93 7.62 13.06
C HIS A 83 -11.73 8.23 14.19
N PHE A 84 -12.01 7.46 15.23
CA PHE A 84 -12.73 7.94 16.40
C PHE A 84 -11.92 8.97 17.19
N GLU A 85 -10.66 8.72 17.42
CA GLU A 85 -9.75 9.63 18.12
C GLU A 85 -9.58 10.97 17.39
N ARG A 86 -9.59 10.94 16.06
CA ARG A 86 -9.45 12.13 15.23
C ARG A 86 -10.78 12.77 14.82
N GLU A 87 -11.88 12.27 15.34
CA GLU A 87 -13.22 12.75 15.00
C GLU A 87 -13.53 12.69 13.51
N VAL A 88 -13.04 11.65 12.85
CA VAL A 88 -13.26 11.39 11.42
C VAL A 88 -14.44 10.45 11.26
N ASN A 89 -15.09 10.49 10.10
CA ASN A 89 -16.26 9.68 9.80
C ASN A 89 -15.98 8.18 10.00
N VAL A 90 -16.84 7.53 10.78
CA VAL A 90 -16.77 6.09 11.07
C VAL A 90 -17.96 5.32 10.47
N ASP A 91 -18.76 5.97 9.63
CA ASP A 91 -19.89 5.33 8.96
C ASP A 91 -19.45 4.23 8.03
N CYS A 92 -20.12 3.08 8.10
CA CYS A 92 -19.73 1.90 7.36
C CYS A 92 -19.66 2.14 5.84
N TRP A 93 -20.70 2.77 5.29
CA TRP A 93 -20.85 2.91 3.85
C TRP A 93 -20.20 4.17 3.29
N LEU A 94 -20.16 5.23 4.06
CA LEU A 94 -19.59 6.51 3.61
C LEU A 94 -18.07 6.55 3.78
N ALA A 95 -17.54 5.86 4.79
CA ALA A 95 -16.13 5.95 5.11
C ALA A 95 -15.29 4.79 4.54
N CYS A 96 -15.79 3.58 4.58
CA CYS A 96 -14.94 2.38 4.40
C CYS A 96 -15.46 1.34 3.42
N HIS A 97 -16.74 1.03 3.43
CA HIS A 97 -17.30 -0.06 2.63
C HIS A 97 -17.96 0.42 1.35
N SER A 98 -17.84 -0.40 0.34
CA SER A 98 -18.56 -0.17 -0.93
C SER A 98 -19.89 -0.90 -0.96
#